data_b2d316dc1e71a3554e1ad50686def3b1
#
_entry.id   b2d316dc1e71a3554e1ad50686def3b1
#
_cell.length_a   1.000
_cell.length_b   1.000
_cell.length_c   1.000
_cell.angle_alpha   90.00
_cell.angle_beta   90.00
_cell.angle_gamma   90.00
#
_symmetry.space_group_name_H-M   'P 1'
#
loop_
_entity.id
_entity.type
_entity.pdbx_description
1 polymer ?
#
loop_
_entity_poly.entity_id
_entity_poly.type
_entity_poly.pdbx_seq_one_letter_code
_entity_poly.pdbx_strand_id
1 'polypeptide(L)'
;MKYEILMLSMVVAATGATAAEVTPANVSFENGAIEASLTGQPGDPERGRAVVGDKSAGNCVACHAISEMTDVAWHGEIGPMLDGAGDRWREAELRGMIVNAKNTFPGTMMPAFYKVDGFIRPGDAYTGDAAPKDLAPLLTAQQIEDVVAYLSTLKY
;
A
#
# COMPACT_ATOMS: atom_id res chain seq x y z
N MET A 1 8.01 19.06 -64.45
CA MET A 1 8.18 19.58 -63.09
C MET A 1 7.57 18.56 -62.14
N LYS A 2 8.40 17.83 -61.37
CA LYS A 2 7.96 16.85 -60.38
C LYS A 2 8.02 17.54 -59.01
N TYR A 3 6.89 17.68 -58.33
CA TYR A 3 6.84 18.20 -56.97
C TYR A 3 6.99 17.03 -56.00
N GLU A 4 8.11 16.97 -55.32
CA GLU A 4 8.32 16.04 -54.18
C GLU A 4 7.69 16.67 -52.94
N ILE A 5 6.62 16.06 -52.44
CA ILE A 5 5.97 16.45 -51.17
C ILE A 5 6.76 15.79 -50.03
N LEU A 6 7.55 16.57 -49.29
CA LEU A 6 8.22 16.16 -48.10
C LEU A 6 7.22 16.04 -46.94
N MET A 7 6.85 14.82 -46.58
CA MET A 7 6.00 14.58 -45.40
C MET A 7 6.89 14.66 -44.15
N LEU A 8 6.76 15.76 -43.39
CA LEU A 8 7.41 15.97 -42.10
C LEU A 8 6.63 15.24 -41.02
N SER A 9 7.11 14.06 -40.60
CA SER A 9 6.52 13.29 -39.51
C SER A 9 6.86 13.95 -38.17
N MET A 10 5.88 14.59 -37.56
CA MET A 10 5.99 15.18 -36.22
C MET A 10 5.87 14.07 -35.17
N VAL A 11 6.99 13.67 -34.57
CA VAL A 11 7.02 12.76 -33.42
C VAL A 11 6.64 13.56 -32.16
N VAL A 12 5.41 13.37 -31.68
CA VAL A 12 4.98 13.93 -30.40
C VAL A 12 5.53 13.01 -29.29
N ALA A 13 6.58 13.44 -28.62
CA ALA A 13 7.05 12.80 -27.41
C ALA A 13 6.07 13.08 -26.26
N ALA A 14 5.28 12.09 -25.87
CA ALA A 14 4.45 12.16 -24.67
C ALA A 14 5.37 12.12 -23.45
N THR A 15 5.64 13.26 -22.84
CA THR A 15 6.27 13.33 -21.52
C THR A 15 5.24 12.90 -20.48
N GLY A 16 5.33 11.65 -20.01
CA GLY A 16 4.53 11.17 -18.89
C GLY A 16 4.89 11.99 -17.63
N ALA A 17 3.98 12.84 -17.19
CA ALA A 17 4.10 13.46 -15.87
C ALA A 17 3.94 12.37 -14.81
N THR A 18 5.01 12.05 -14.08
CA THR A 18 4.91 11.23 -12.88
C THR A 18 4.20 12.06 -11.82
N ALA A 19 3.05 11.58 -11.32
CA ALA A 19 2.39 12.19 -10.19
C ALA A 19 3.34 12.18 -8.99
N ALA A 20 3.39 13.27 -8.23
CA ALA A 20 4.19 13.33 -7.01
C ALA A 20 3.60 12.38 -5.97
N GLU A 21 4.46 11.69 -5.21
CA GLU A 21 4.06 10.81 -4.13
C GLU A 21 3.29 11.59 -3.05
N VAL A 22 2.14 11.04 -2.62
CA VAL A 22 1.36 11.61 -1.52
C VAL A 22 2.02 11.24 -0.20
N THR A 23 2.60 12.23 0.49
CA THR A 23 3.24 11.99 1.80
C THR A 23 2.21 11.61 2.88
N PRO A 24 2.62 10.93 3.97
CA PRO A 24 1.70 10.52 5.05
C PRO A 24 0.84 11.66 5.61
N ALA A 25 1.38 12.87 5.71
CA ALA A 25 0.68 14.05 6.22
C ALA A 25 -0.39 14.59 5.25
N ASN A 26 -0.31 14.24 3.97
CA ASN A 26 -1.21 14.75 2.92
C ASN A 26 -2.24 13.70 2.46
N VAL A 27 -2.30 12.57 3.14
CA VAL A 27 -3.30 11.53 2.81
C VAL A 27 -4.70 12.02 3.18
N SER A 28 -5.63 11.94 2.24
CA SER A 28 -7.04 12.27 2.45
C SER A 28 -7.89 11.01 2.51
N PHE A 29 -8.70 10.89 3.55
CA PHE A 29 -9.63 9.77 3.74
C PHE A 29 -11.07 10.22 3.45
N GLU A 30 -11.82 9.38 2.75
CA GLU A 30 -13.26 9.50 2.54
C GLU A 30 -13.95 8.26 3.10
N ASN A 31 -14.61 8.40 4.25
CA ASN A 31 -15.26 7.28 4.95
C ASN A 31 -14.34 6.07 5.18
N GLY A 32 -13.07 6.32 5.49
CA GLY A 32 -12.06 5.28 5.69
C GLY A 32 -11.35 4.81 4.42
N ALA A 33 -11.83 5.17 3.24
CA ALA A 33 -11.20 4.86 1.95
C ALA A 33 -10.24 5.97 1.51
N ILE A 34 -9.29 5.63 0.62
CA ILE A 34 -8.39 6.56 -0.06
C ILE A 34 -8.54 6.31 -1.56
N GLU A 35 -9.27 7.20 -2.26
CA GLU A 35 -9.60 7.01 -3.67
C GLU A 35 -8.39 7.23 -4.59
N ALA A 36 -7.54 8.21 -4.29
CA ALA A 36 -6.35 8.49 -5.07
C ALA A 36 -5.20 7.50 -4.75
N SER A 37 -4.48 7.06 -5.79
CA SER A 37 -3.22 6.35 -5.59
C SER A 37 -2.21 7.23 -4.87
N LEU A 38 -1.42 6.65 -3.96
CA LEU A 38 -0.39 7.37 -3.21
C LEU A 38 0.81 7.75 -4.10
N THR A 39 1.04 7.02 -5.19
CA THR A 39 2.19 7.22 -6.07
C THR A 39 1.82 7.63 -7.49
N GLY A 40 0.55 7.46 -7.87
CA GLY A 40 0.12 7.58 -9.28
C GLY A 40 0.69 6.47 -10.18
N GLN A 41 1.38 5.48 -9.60
CA GLN A 41 1.88 4.29 -10.30
C GLN A 41 1.03 3.08 -9.92
N PRO A 42 0.84 2.13 -10.83
CA PRO A 42 0.14 0.88 -10.50
C PRO A 42 0.95 0.07 -9.48
N GLY A 43 0.25 -0.59 -8.58
CA GLY A 43 0.83 -1.59 -7.70
C GLY A 43 1.20 -2.87 -8.46
N ASP A 44 2.18 -3.59 -7.94
CA ASP A 44 2.63 -4.88 -8.45
C ASP A 44 2.24 -5.98 -7.45
N PRO A 45 1.36 -6.93 -7.81
CA PRO A 45 0.88 -7.94 -6.89
C PRO A 45 1.98 -8.92 -6.43
N GLU A 46 3.02 -9.17 -7.23
CA GLU A 46 4.13 -10.04 -6.81
C GLU A 46 4.97 -9.37 -5.72
N ARG A 47 5.29 -8.09 -5.90
CA ARG A 47 5.95 -7.30 -4.84
C ARG A 47 5.06 -7.15 -3.61
N GLY A 48 3.76 -6.95 -3.82
CA GLY A 48 2.79 -6.88 -2.72
C GLY A 48 2.76 -8.16 -1.89
N ARG A 49 2.73 -9.33 -2.55
CA ARG A 49 2.83 -10.62 -1.88
C ARG A 49 4.11 -10.76 -1.06
N ALA A 50 5.23 -10.33 -1.60
CA ALA A 50 6.49 -10.35 -0.88
C ALA A 50 6.45 -9.46 0.39
N VAL A 51 5.91 -8.24 0.30
CA VAL A 51 5.74 -7.33 1.44
C VAL A 51 4.83 -7.94 2.51
N VAL A 52 3.73 -8.57 2.11
CA VAL A 52 2.74 -9.21 3.00
C VAL A 52 3.39 -10.33 3.84
N GLY A 53 4.28 -11.12 3.23
CA GLY A 53 4.97 -12.23 3.89
C GLY A 53 6.25 -11.85 4.62
N ASP A 54 6.84 -10.69 4.33
CA ASP A 54 8.13 -10.27 4.91
C ASP A 54 7.96 -9.77 6.36
N LYS A 55 8.62 -10.46 7.30
CA LYS A 55 8.60 -10.15 8.73
C LYS A 55 9.24 -8.81 9.07
N SER A 56 10.11 -8.29 8.20
CA SER A 56 10.76 -6.99 8.36
C SER A 56 10.01 -5.83 7.69
N ALA A 57 8.96 -6.13 6.93
CA ALA A 57 8.14 -5.15 6.22
C ALA A 57 6.69 -5.18 6.70
N GLY A 58 5.75 -5.63 5.88
CA GLY A 58 4.33 -5.66 6.23
C GLY A 58 3.97 -6.67 7.30
N ASN A 59 4.59 -7.85 7.24
CA ASN A 59 4.37 -8.97 8.18
C ASN A 59 2.88 -9.25 8.45
N CYS A 60 2.05 -9.13 7.43
CA CYS A 60 0.59 -9.25 7.55
C CYS A 60 0.19 -10.66 7.99
N VAL A 61 0.96 -11.66 7.56
CA VAL A 61 0.76 -13.07 7.94
C VAL A 61 0.93 -13.34 9.44
N ALA A 62 1.58 -12.46 10.19
CA ALA A 62 1.65 -12.60 11.65
C ALA A 62 0.27 -12.50 12.33
N CYS A 63 -0.68 -11.86 11.68
CA CYS A 63 -2.04 -11.66 12.19
C CYS A 63 -3.13 -12.28 11.31
N HIS A 64 -2.88 -12.47 10.01
CA HIS A 64 -3.85 -12.90 9.02
C HIS A 64 -3.45 -14.20 8.34
N ALA A 65 -4.39 -15.12 8.20
CA ALA A 65 -4.21 -16.29 7.35
C ALA A 65 -4.48 -15.93 5.88
N ILE A 66 -3.67 -16.50 4.97
CA ILE A 66 -3.81 -16.41 3.51
C ILE A 66 -3.52 -17.80 2.95
N SER A 67 -4.53 -18.49 2.47
CA SER A 67 -4.44 -19.92 2.11
C SER A 67 -3.45 -20.20 0.98
N GLU A 68 -3.27 -19.27 0.02
CA GLU A 68 -2.35 -19.46 -1.10
C GLU A 68 -0.87 -19.28 -0.73
N MET A 69 -0.56 -18.66 0.42
CA MET A 69 0.82 -18.42 0.87
C MET A 69 1.38 -19.64 1.62
N THR A 70 1.34 -20.81 1.01
CA THR A 70 1.77 -22.09 1.63
C THR A 70 3.27 -22.18 1.89
N ASP A 71 4.06 -21.32 1.26
CA ASP A 71 5.50 -21.19 1.42
C ASP A 71 5.90 -20.32 2.63
N VAL A 72 4.94 -19.58 3.21
CA VAL A 72 5.14 -18.79 4.42
C VAL A 72 4.55 -19.55 5.61
N ALA A 73 5.39 -19.87 6.58
CA ALA A 73 4.95 -20.60 7.76
C ALA A 73 4.35 -19.68 8.83
N TRP A 74 3.46 -20.24 9.66
CA TRP A 74 2.93 -19.61 10.88
C TRP A 74 2.06 -18.39 10.62
N HIS A 75 0.94 -18.60 9.94
CA HIS A 75 -0.09 -17.59 9.80
C HIS A 75 -0.84 -17.40 11.12
N GLY A 76 -1.02 -16.12 11.51
CA GLY A 76 -1.79 -15.76 12.69
C GLY A 76 -3.30 -15.79 12.42
N GLU A 77 -4.06 -15.82 13.53
CA GLU A 77 -5.52 -15.84 13.52
C GLU A 77 -6.11 -14.65 14.30
N ILE A 78 -5.30 -13.61 14.54
CA ILE A 78 -5.74 -12.39 15.28
C ILE A 78 -6.65 -11.54 14.39
N GLY A 79 -6.29 -11.38 13.13
CA GLY A 79 -7.09 -10.71 12.11
C GLY A 79 -7.92 -11.71 11.30
N PRO A 80 -8.92 -11.23 10.54
CA PRO A 80 -9.68 -12.11 9.66
C PRO A 80 -8.78 -12.67 8.55
N MET A 81 -9.15 -13.86 8.05
CA MET A 81 -8.53 -14.43 6.85
C MET A 81 -8.66 -13.46 5.67
N LEU A 82 -7.60 -13.33 4.88
CA LEU A 82 -7.54 -12.41 3.74
C LEU A 82 -8.00 -13.05 2.43
N ASP A 83 -8.24 -14.35 2.39
CA ASP A 83 -8.86 -14.99 1.23
C ASP A 83 -10.17 -14.30 0.86
N GLY A 84 -10.37 -13.99 -0.41
CA GLY A 84 -11.52 -13.23 -0.89
C GLY A 84 -11.50 -11.73 -0.50
N ALA A 85 -10.37 -11.17 -0.07
CA ALA A 85 -10.28 -9.73 0.25
C ALA A 85 -10.65 -8.85 -0.95
N GLY A 86 -10.22 -9.24 -2.16
CA GLY A 86 -10.51 -8.53 -3.40
C GLY A 86 -11.97 -8.63 -3.87
N ASP A 87 -12.79 -9.51 -3.27
CA ASP A 87 -14.23 -9.55 -3.51
C ASP A 87 -15.00 -8.73 -2.46
N ARG A 88 -14.44 -8.57 -1.26
CA ARG A 88 -15.10 -7.85 -0.16
C ARG A 88 -14.87 -6.35 -0.17
N TRP A 89 -13.72 -5.91 -0.68
CA TRP A 89 -13.28 -4.53 -0.57
C TRP A 89 -12.77 -3.98 -1.90
N ARG A 90 -13.11 -2.72 -2.22
CA ARG A 90 -12.51 -2.00 -3.34
C ARG A 90 -11.06 -1.61 -3.00
N GLU A 91 -10.24 -1.38 -4.02
CA GLU A 91 -8.84 -0.94 -3.83
C GLU A 91 -8.72 0.30 -2.93
N ALA A 92 -9.62 1.28 -3.08
CA ALA A 92 -9.64 2.47 -2.25
C ALA A 92 -9.85 2.15 -0.76
N GLU A 93 -10.69 1.18 -0.44
CA GLU A 93 -10.96 0.73 0.91
C GLU A 93 -9.80 -0.09 1.46
N LEU A 94 -9.22 -0.98 0.66
CA LEU A 94 -8.00 -1.72 1.02
C LEU A 94 -6.85 -0.74 1.30
N ARG A 95 -6.65 0.26 0.43
CA ARG A 95 -5.63 1.29 0.62
C ARG A 95 -5.83 2.03 1.94
N GLY A 96 -7.05 2.48 2.23
CA GLY A 96 -7.38 3.16 3.48
C GLY A 96 -7.09 2.30 4.72
N MET A 97 -7.46 1.01 4.69
CA MET A 97 -7.20 0.07 5.78
C MET A 97 -5.71 -0.17 6.01
N ILE A 98 -4.92 -0.33 4.94
CA ILE A 98 -3.47 -0.53 5.09
C ILE A 98 -2.80 0.76 5.58
N VAL A 99 -3.15 1.90 5.03
CA VAL A 99 -2.61 3.19 5.47
C VAL A 99 -2.90 3.44 6.94
N ASN A 100 -4.16 3.33 7.37
CA ASN A 100 -4.54 3.46 8.77
C ASN A 100 -5.91 2.81 9.03
N ALA A 101 -5.92 1.55 9.38
CA ALA A 101 -7.13 0.78 9.68
C ALA A 101 -8.02 1.39 10.77
N LYS A 102 -7.47 2.26 11.63
CA LYS A 102 -8.22 2.88 12.73
C LYS A 102 -9.28 3.86 12.24
N ASN A 103 -9.17 4.35 11.01
CA ASN A 103 -10.19 5.21 10.38
C ASN A 103 -11.44 4.41 9.95
N THR A 104 -11.29 3.12 9.71
CA THR A 104 -12.40 2.22 9.35
C THR A 104 -12.88 1.41 10.55
N PHE A 105 -11.96 0.93 11.37
CA PHE A 105 -12.22 0.06 12.53
C PHE A 105 -11.64 0.67 13.80
N PRO A 106 -12.38 1.56 14.49
CA PRO A 106 -11.94 2.15 15.75
C PRO A 106 -11.58 1.07 16.78
N GLY A 107 -10.42 1.21 17.41
CA GLY A 107 -9.95 0.24 18.41
C GLY A 107 -9.19 -0.97 17.85
N THR A 108 -9.09 -1.12 16.52
CA THR A 108 -8.28 -2.19 15.92
C THR A 108 -6.82 -2.13 16.36
N MET A 109 -6.21 -3.30 16.60
CA MET A 109 -4.78 -3.40 16.86
C MET A 109 -3.92 -3.42 15.59
N MET A 110 -4.53 -3.53 14.40
CA MET A 110 -3.79 -3.47 13.13
C MET A 110 -2.97 -2.17 13.06
N PRO A 111 -1.66 -2.24 12.76
CA PRO A 111 -0.82 -1.06 12.63
C PRO A 111 -1.32 -0.07 11.57
N ALA A 112 -0.95 1.20 11.70
CA ALA A 112 -1.05 2.17 10.61
C ALA A 112 0.27 2.13 9.86
N PHE A 113 0.28 1.58 8.64
CA PHE A 113 1.51 1.32 7.91
C PHE A 113 2.07 2.57 7.21
N TYR A 114 1.24 3.61 7.01
CA TYR A 114 1.65 4.84 6.35
C TYR A 114 1.32 6.07 7.20
N LYS A 115 1.85 6.06 8.44
CA LYS A 115 1.65 7.13 9.42
C LYS A 115 2.97 7.44 10.12
N VAL A 116 3.26 8.73 10.36
CA VAL A 116 4.52 9.22 10.93
C VAL A 116 4.33 10.13 12.15
N ASP A 117 3.10 10.41 12.54
CA ASP A 117 2.76 11.31 13.63
C ASP A 117 1.80 10.70 14.64
N GLY A 118 1.53 11.41 15.74
CA GLY A 118 0.61 10.97 16.78
C GLY A 118 1.10 9.77 17.59
N PHE A 119 2.39 9.41 17.49
CA PHE A 119 3.04 8.42 18.33
C PHE A 119 3.71 9.09 19.53
N ILE A 120 3.69 8.40 20.68
CA ILE A 120 4.36 8.87 21.91
C ILE A 120 5.76 8.30 21.99
N ARG A 121 5.89 6.98 21.80
CA ARG A 121 7.15 6.24 21.91
C ARG A 121 7.18 5.12 20.87
N PRO A 122 7.33 5.47 19.57
CA PRO A 122 7.33 4.47 18.50
C PRO A 122 8.65 3.73 18.37
N GLY A 123 9.73 4.19 19.03
CA GLY A 123 11.10 3.70 18.91
C GLY A 123 11.27 2.27 18.42
N ASP A 124 12.46 1.79 18.21
CA ASP A 124 12.67 0.38 17.84
C ASP A 124 11.88 -0.51 18.79
N ALA A 125 11.31 -1.58 18.22
CA ALA A 125 10.45 -2.51 18.93
C ALA A 125 11.04 -2.93 20.25
N TYR A 126 10.81 -2.46 21.36
CA TYR A 126 11.27 -2.75 22.71
C TYR A 126 12.07 -1.64 23.40
N THR A 127 12.59 -0.62 22.72
CA THR A 127 13.35 0.45 23.39
C THR A 127 12.41 1.44 24.09
N GLY A 128 11.23 1.68 23.57
CA GLY A 128 10.31 2.68 24.08
C GLY A 128 10.85 4.11 23.97
N ASP A 129 11.78 4.35 23.07
CA ASP A 129 12.37 5.67 22.84
C ASP A 129 11.36 6.63 22.20
N ALA A 130 11.62 7.93 22.34
CA ALA A 130 10.84 8.95 21.67
C ALA A 130 11.00 8.84 20.15
N ALA A 131 9.94 9.24 19.41
CA ALA A 131 10.02 9.29 17.97
C ALA A 131 11.21 10.14 17.50
N PRO A 132 12.02 9.66 16.53
CA PRO A 132 12.98 10.51 15.86
C PRO A 132 12.26 11.63 15.10
N LYS A 133 12.95 12.72 14.79
CA LYS A 133 12.35 13.86 14.09
C LYS A 133 11.88 13.53 12.68
N ASP A 134 12.51 12.53 12.07
CA ASP A 134 12.32 12.04 10.71
C ASP A 134 11.82 10.59 10.71
N LEU A 135 10.84 10.30 11.57
CA LEU A 135 10.20 8.99 11.63
C LEU A 135 9.66 8.59 10.25
N ALA A 136 10.17 7.49 9.70
CA ALA A 136 9.65 6.93 8.46
C ALA A 136 8.37 6.12 8.72
N PRO A 137 7.45 6.02 7.75
CA PRO A 137 6.33 5.08 7.83
C PRO A 137 6.83 3.63 7.79
N LEU A 138 6.02 2.69 8.26
CA LEU A 138 6.35 1.26 8.24
C LEU A 138 6.49 0.71 6.81
N LEU A 139 5.70 1.20 5.88
CA LEU A 139 5.77 0.88 4.46
C LEU A 139 5.88 2.16 3.64
N THR A 140 6.56 2.10 2.50
CA THR A 140 6.56 3.19 1.51
C THR A 140 5.21 3.29 0.80
N ALA A 141 4.93 4.42 0.17
CA ALA A 141 3.72 4.60 -0.64
C ALA A 141 3.59 3.52 -1.73
N GLN A 142 4.68 3.17 -2.42
CA GLN A 142 4.64 2.13 -3.43
C GLN A 142 4.40 0.75 -2.84
N GLN A 143 4.96 0.42 -1.69
CA GLN A 143 4.66 -0.84 -1.00
C GLN A 143 3.18 -0.93 -0.60
N ILE A 144 2.55 0.18 -0.21
CA ILE A 144 1.09 0.21 0.02
C ILE A 144 0.34 -0.14 -1.27
N GLU A 145 0.66 0.50 -2.41
CA GLU A 145 0.01 0.20 -3.69
C GLU A 145 0.25 -1.26 -4.12
N ASP A 146 1.45 -1.77 -3.94
CA ASP A 146 1.80 -3.16 -4.25
C ASP A 146 0.97 -4.15 -3.40
N VAL A 147 0.83 -3.90 -2.08
CA VAL A 147 -0.02 -4.71 -1.19
C VAL A 147 -1.50 -4.62 -1.58
N VAL A 148 -2.01 -3.43 -1.92
CA VAL A 148 -3.38 -3.26 -2.44
C VAL A 148 -3.59 -4.10 -3.69
N ALA A 149 -2.66 -4.04 -4.64
CA ALA A 149 -2.72 -4.82 -5.87
C ALA A 149 -2.76 -6.33 -5.57
N TYR A 150 -1.92 -6.81 -4.64
CA TYR A 150 -1.93 -8.21 -4.24
C TYR A 150 -3.24 -8.62 -3.58
N LEU A 151 -3.72 -7.88 -2.59
CA LEU A 151 -4.98 -8.20 -1.89
C LEU A 151 -6.18 -8.18 -2.84
N SER A 152 -6.16 -7.36 -3.87
CA SER A 152 -7.20 -7.31 -4.91
C SER A 152 -7.24 -8.57 -5.79
N THR A 153 -6.15 -9.36 -5.82
CA THR A 153 -6.11 -10.65 -6.51
C THR A 153 -6.73 -11.79 -5.69
N LEU A 154 -6.82 -11.63 -4.35
CA LEU A 154 -7.35 -12.65 -3.45
C LEU A 154 -8.89 -12.71 -3.59
N LYS A 155 -9.37 -13.58 -4.48
CA LYS A 155 -10.78 -13.78 -4.79
C LYS A 155 -11.17 -15.24 -4.52
N TYR A 156 -12.50 -15.46 -4.31
CA TYR A 156 -13.06 -16.81 -4.20
C TYR A 156 -13.34 -17.39 -5.57
#